data_e22cacc2750570c94b4e806622536da2
#
_entry.id   e22cacc2750570c94b4e806622536da2
#
_cell.length_a   1.000
_cell.length_b   1.000
_cell.length_c   1.000
_cell.angle_alpha   90.00
_cell.angle_beta   90.00
_cell.angle_gamma   90.00
#
_symmetry.space_group_name_H-M   'P 1'
#
loop_
_entity.id
_entity.type
_entity.pdbx_description
1 polymer ?
#
loop_
_entity_poly.entity_id
_entity_poly.type
_entity_poly.pdbx_seq_one_letter_code
_entity_poly.pdbx_strand_id
1 'polypeptide(L)'
;LANLFAARGYLAISIQHDLSTDAPLVTKVGERYVGREPVYERGVANILFALDEIHKVQPQADIRHLVMIGHSNGGDISMYFAEKHPALVKKVVTLDNLRVPLAEGAFKILSFRSTDPHFKPDPGVVPSDEECRKAGIKVVTTRYQHTDMSDRGPESLKVSIENELSKFLTDDSALAPVNTDKIEIPKPPGPVARVAPRASN
;
A
#
# COMPACT_ATOMS: atom_id res chain seq x y z
N LEU A 1 -0.14 -2.90 14.01
CA LEU A 1 0.94 -2.21 13.27
C LEU A 1 0.99 -0.71 13.59
N ALA A 2 -0.13 0.02 13.68
CA ALA A 2 -0.13 1.47 13.97
C ALA A 2 0.71 1.82 15.22
N ASN A 3 0.56 1.08 16.31
CA ASN A 3 1.34 1.29 17.54
C ASN A 3 2.85 1.11 17.34
N LEU A 4 3.26 0.19 16.47
CA LEU A 4 4.67 -0.02 16.13
C LEU A 4 5.28 1.22 15.46
N PHE A 5 4.55 1.81 14.52
CA PHE A 5 4.97 3.02 13.82
C PHE A 5 4.98 4.23 14.77
N ALA A 6 3.92 4.41 15.56
CA ALA A 6 3.84 5.50 16.53
C ALA A 6 4.99 5.46 17.55
N ALA A 7 5.36 4.27 18.05
CA ALA A 7 6.50 4.10 18.95
C ALA A 7 7.86 4.45 18.32
N ARG A 8 7.93 4.60 17.00
CA ARG A 8 9.12 5.00 16.22
C ARG A 8 9.06 6.44 15.72
N GLY A 9 8.11 7.23 16.24
CA GLY A 9 7.96 8.64 15.89
C GLY A 9 7.19 8.92 14.59
N TYR A 10 6.55 7.92 14.00
CA TYR A 10 5.66 8.13 12.85
C TYR A 10 4.28 8.61 13.30
N LEU A 11 3.70 9.53 12.54
CA LEU A 11 2.27 9.77 12.57
C LEU A 11 1.58 8.63 11.80
N ALA A 12 0.98 7.69 12.51
CA ALA A 12 0.31 6.54 11.91
C ALA A 12 -1.15 6.86 11.60
N ILE A 13 -1.55 6.67 10.35
CA ILE A 13 -2.88 6.99 9.85
C ILE A 13 -3.48 5.75 9.21
N SER A 14 -4.68 5.37 9.62
CA SER A 14 -5.44 4.29 9.02
C SER A 14 -6.55 4.87 8.15
N ILE A 15 -6.55 4.51 6.86
CA ILE A 15 -7.54 4.95 5.90
C ILE A 15 -8.49 3.79 5.59
N GLN A 16 -9.77 4.01 5.80
CA GLN A 16 -10.81 3.09 5.37
C GLN A 16 -11.20 3.41 3.93
N HIS A 17 -10.75 2.58 2.97
CA HIS A 17 -11.00 2.80 1.55
C HIS A 17 -12.40 2.37 1.11
N ASP A 18 -12.93 1.30 1.71
CA ASP A 18 -14.23 0.72 1.36
C ASP A 18 -15.21 0.85 2.52
N LEU A 19 -16.46 1.24 2.20
CA LEU A 19 -17.57 1.30 3.14
C LEU A 19 -18.52 0.10 2.89
N SER A 20 -19.31 -0.25 3.89
CA SER A 20 -20.30 -1.32 3.76
C SER A 20 -21.39 -1.04 2.69
N THR A 21 -21.51 0.22 2.29
CA THR A 21 -22.43 0.69 1.23
C THR A 21 -21.81 0.70 -0.16
N ASP A 22 -20.50 0.45 -0.27
CA ASP A 22 -19.83 0.41 -1.57
C ASP A 22 -20.17 -0.90 -2.30
N ALA A 23 -20.12 -0.86 -3.63
CA ALA A 23 -20.33 -2.05 -4.44
C ALA A 23 -19.27 -3.11 -4.12
N PRO A 24 -19.65 -4.40 -4.09
CA PRO A 24 -18.67 -5.48 -3.89
C PRO A 24 -17.55 -5.45 -4.92
N LEU A 25 -16.36 -5.86 -4.50
CA LEU A 25 -15.23 -6.03 -5.40
C LEU A 25 -15.56 -7.11 -6.44
N VAL A 26 -15.61 -6.71 -7.71
CA VAL A 26 -15.86 -7.62 -8.81
C VAL A 26 -14.53 -7.96 -9.48
N THR A 27 -14.33 -9.23 -9.81
CA THR A 27 -13.19 -9.70 -10.60
C THR A 27 -13.62 -9.87 -12.06
N LYS A 28 -13.01 -9.11 -12.97
CA LYS A 28 -13.26 -9.17 -14.40
C LYS A 28 -12.00 -9.70 -15.10
N VAL A 29 -12.03 -10.96 -15.44
CA VAL A 29 -10.90 -11.63 -16.11
C VAL A 29 -10.60 -10.94 -17.43
N GLY A 30 -9.31 -10.69 -17.70
CA GLY A 30 -8.84 -10.04 -18.93
C GLY A 30 -8.75 -8.50 -18.87
N GLU A 31 -9.34 -7.85 -17.87
CA GLU A 31 -9.14 -6.43 -17.64
C GLU A 31 -7.89 -6.19 -16.78
N ARG A 32 -7.27 -5.01 -16.92
CA ARG A 32 -6.14 -4.60 -16.08
C ARG A 32 -6.53 -4.65 -14.60
N TYR A 33 -5.67 -5.24 -13.78
CA TYR A 33 -5.94 -5.47 -12.36
C TYR A 33 -7.29 -6.17 -12.11
N VAL A 34 -7.69 -7.04 -13.03
CA VAL A 34 -9.00 -7.72 -13.03
C VAL A 34 -10.19 -6.78 -12.85
N GLY A 35 -10.12 -5.59 -13.44
CA GLY A 35 -11.17 -4.56 -13.40
C GLY A 35 -11.20 -3.72 -12.12
N ARG A 36 -10.18 -3.79 -11.26
CA ARG A 36 -10.14 -3.07 -9.98
C ARG A 36 -9.53 -1.68 -10.04
N GLU A 37 -9.05 -1.23 -11.20
CA GLU A 37 -8.44 0.09 -11.33
C GLU A 37 -9.30 1.24 -10.78
N PRO A 38 -10.65 1.28 -10.97
CA PRO A 38 -11.47 2.33 -10.35
C PRO A 38 -11.45 2.31 -8.81
N VAL A 39 -11.26 1.13 -8.20
CA VAL A 39 -11.12 1.01 -6.73
C VAL A 39 -9.79 1.60 -6.30
N TYR A 40 -8.72 1.37 -7.05
CA TYR A 40 -7.39 1.90 -6.76
C TYR A 40 -7.34 3.42 -6.96
N GLU A 41 -7.98 3.96 -8.01
CA GLU A 41 -8.13 5.40 -8.21
C GLU A 41 -8.88 6.07 -7.04
N ARG A 42 -9.96 5.46 -6.56
CA ARG A 42 -10.64 5.92 -5.35
C ARG A 42 -9.72 5.87 -4.13
N GLY A 43 -8.92 4.80 -4.01
CA GLY A 43 -7.91 4.65 -2.97
C GLY A 43 -6.90 5.79 -2.98
N VAL A 44 -6.38 6.15 -4.16
CA VAL A 44 -5.48 7.29 -4.36
C VAL A 44 -6.15 8.59 -3.91
N ALA A 45 -7.39 8.83 -4.34
CA ALA A 45 -8.14 10.02 -3.96
C ALA A 45 -8.33 10.12 -2.43
N ASN A 46 -8.62 9.00 -1.75
CA ASN A 46 -8.74 8.95 -0.29
C ASN A 46 -7.42 9.27 0.41
N ILE A 47 -6.29 8.77 -0.13
CA ILE A 47 -4.96 9.07 0.42
C ILE A 47 -4.64 10.56 0.26
N LEU A 48 -4.83 11.13 -0.93
CA LEU A 48 -4.58 12.56 -1.17
C LEU A 48 -5.45 13.45 -0.29
N PHE A 49 -6.73 13.10 -0.12
CA PHE A 49 -7.63 13.80 0.80
C PHE A 49 -7.11 13.73 2.24
N ALA A 50 -6.69 12.54 2.71
CA ALA A 50 -6.15 12.39 4.06
C ALA A 50 -4.88 13.23 4.26
N LEU A 51 -3.98 13.29 3.28
CA LEU A 51 -2.77 14.12 3.34
C LEU A 51 -3.09 15.60 3.42
N ASP A 52 -4.08 16.09 2.65
CA ASP A 52 -4.53 17.48 2.69
C ASP A 52 -5.13 17.84 4.07
N GLU A 53 -5.97 16.96 4.64
CA GLU A 53 -6.54 17.17 5.97
C GLU A 53 -5.47 17.14 7.07
N ILE A 54 -4.50 16.23 6.98
CA ILE A 54 -3.40 16.14 7.94
C ILE A 54 -2.54 17.39 7.90
N HIS A 55 -2.22 17.89 6.70
CA HIS A 55 -1.44 19.11 6.56
C HIS A 55 -2.09 20.32 7.25
N LYS A 56 -3.42 20.37 7.31
CA LYS A 56 -4.16 21.43 8.00
C LYS A 56 -4.07 21.32 9.53
N VAL A 57 -4.12 20.10 10.08
CA VAL A 57 -4.20 19.88 11.53
C VAL A 57 -2.85 19.53 12.17
N GLN A 58 -1.89 19.06 11.38
CA GLN A 58 -0.53 18.70 11.78
C GLN A 58 0.49 19.18 10.73
N PRO A 59 0.68 20.50 10.57
CA PRO A 59 1.51 21.06 9.51
C PRO A 59 2.99 20.68 9.61
N GLN A 60 3.45 20.22 10.80
CA GLN A 60 4.80 19.71 11.03
C GLN A 60 4.99 18.24 10.61
N ALA A 61 3.91 17.51 10.27
CA ALA A 61 4.03 16.14 9.82
C ALA A 61 4.75 16.08 8.46
N ASP A 62 5.70 15.17 8.35
CA ASP A 62 6.37 14.92 7.08
C ASP A 62 5.48 14.08 6.16
N ILE A 63 4.74 14.76 5.30
CA ILE A 63 3.83 14.16 4.31
C ILE A 63 4.49 13.94 2.95
N ARG A 64 5.82 14.14 2.83
CA ARG A 64 6.60 13.97 1.60
C ARG A 64 7.53 12.75 1.63
N HIS A 65 7.60 12.06 2.75
CA HIS A 65 8.38 10.83 2.91
C HIS A 65 7.50 9.71 3.48
N LEU A 66 6.42 9.43 2.78
CA LEU A 66 5.42 8.47 3.25
C LEU A 66 5.99 7.05 3.33
N VAL A 67 5.59 6.35 4.38
CA VAL A 67 5.68 4.91 4.48
C VAL A 67 4.28 4.34 4.31
N MET A 68 4.06 3.70 3.17
CA MET A 68 2.77 3.07 2.85
C MET A 68 2.78 1.63 3.36
N ILE A 69 1.68 1.19 3.95
CA ILE A 69 1.49 -0.21 4.32
C ILE A 69 0.06 -0.65 4.06
N GLY A 70 -0.10 -1.83 3.46
CA GLY A 70 -1.44 -2.36 3.20
C GLY A 70 -1.47 -3.87 3.07
N HIS A 71 -2.58 -4.47 3.51
CA HIS A 71 -2.89 -5.88 3.33
C HIS A 71 -3.82 -6.07 2.14
N SER A 72 -3.56 -7.10 1.32
CA SER A 72 -4.43 -7.47 0.20
C SER A 72 -4.73 -6.28 -0.73
N ASN A 73 -5.99 -5.91 -0.91
CA ASN A 73 -6.42 -4.76 -1.69
C ASN A 73 -5.80 -3.43 -1.20
N GLY A 74 -5.58 -3.27 0.11
CA GLY A 74 -4.86 -2.12 0.67
C GLY A 74 -3.39 -2.10 0.25
N GLY A 75 -2.75 -3.25 0.08
CA GLY A 75 -1.41 -3.38 -0.48
C GLY A 75 -1.36 -3.01 -1.96
N ASP A 76 -2.37 -3.43 -2.74
CA ASP A 76 -2.52 -3.03 -4.14
C ASP A 76 -2.70 -1.51 -4.26
N ILE A 77 -3.55 -0.89 -3.42
CA ILE A 77 -3.74 0.57 -3.39
C ILE A 77 -2.44 1.30 -3.02
N SER A 78 -1.69 0.76 -2.04
CA SER A 78 -0.41 1.36 -1.62
C SER A 78 0.63 1.35 -2.74
N MET A 79 0.76 0.24 -3.47
CA MET A 79 1.63 0.16 -4.65
C MET A 79 1.17 1.08 -5.77
N TYR A 80 -0.12 1.08 -6.09
CA TYR A 80 -0.70 1.93 -7.12
C TYR A 80 -0.51 3.42 -6.83
N PHE A 81 -0.66 3.83 -5.56
CA PHE A 81 -0.36 5.18 -5.12
C PHE A 81 1.12 5.52 -5.30
N ALA A 82 2.02 4.62 -4.90
CA ALA A 82 3.46 4.84 -5.01
C ALA A 82 3.93 4.97 -6.46
N GLU A 83 3.34 4.20 -7.39
CA GLU A 83 3.61 4.33 -8.82
C GLU A 83 3.15 5.68 -9.39
N LYS A 84 1.99 6.18 -8.96
CA LYS A 84 1.44 7.47 -9.42
C LYS A 84 2.10 8.67 -8.77
N HIS A 85 2.55 8.55 -7.53
CA HIS A 85 3.11 9.62 -6.72
C HIS A 85 4.47 9.24 -6.10
N PRO A 86 5.45 8.78 -6.91
CA PRO A 86 6.71 8.23 -6.38
C PRO A 86 7.51 9.25 -5.58
N ALA A 87 7.33 10.53 -5.85
CA ALA A 87 8.01 11.60 -5.13
C ALA A 87 7.50 11.80 -3.69
N LEU A 88 6.30 11.31 -3.35
CA LEU A 88 5.74 11.38 -2.00
C LEU A 88 6.10 10.16 -1.13
N VAL A 89 6.55 9.06 -1.75
CA VAL A 89 6.69 7.78 -1.06
C VAL A 89 8.16 7.42 -0.88
N LYS A 90 8.56 7.13 0.34
CA LYS A 90 9.90 6.64 0.65
C LYS A 90 9.96 5.11 0.73
N LYS A 91 8.92 4.49 1.28
CA LYS A 91 8.86 3.03 1.48
C LYS A 91 7.44 2.51 1.28
N VAL A 92 7.34 1.31 0.71
CA VAL A 92 6.07 0.57 0.60
C VAL A 92 6.23 -0.78 1.26
N VAL A 93 5.25 -1.15 2.07
CA VAL A 93 5.14 -2.47 2.68
C VAL A 93 3.84 -3.11 2.23
N THR A 94 3.92 -4.26 1.60
CA THR A 94 2.72 -5.02 1.22
C THR A 94 2.61 -6.30 2.02
N LEU A 95 1.42 -6.56 2.53
CA LEU A 95 1.04 -7.80 3.16
C LEU A 95 0.15 -8.55 2.17
N ASP A 96 0.78 -9.32 1.30
CA ASP A 96 0.15 -10.18 0.31
C ASP A 96 -0.81 -9.47 -0.66
N ASN A 97 -0.33 -8.39 -1.30
CA ASN A 97 -1.03 -7.75 -2.41
C ASN A 97 -1.06 -8.71 -3.62
N LEU A 98 -2.10 -8.64 -4.46
CA LEU A 98 -2.35 -9.68 -5.44
C LEU A 98 -2.43 -9.20 -6.90
N ARG A 99 -2.59 -7.90 -7.16
CA ARG A 99 -2.95 -7.38 -8.49
C ARG A 99 -2.00 -6.33 -9.03
N VAL A 100 -1.52 -5.42 -8.19
CA VAL A 100 -0.59 -4.37 -8.61
C VAL A 100 0.84 -4.89 -8.47
N PRO A 101 1.66 -4.84 -9.54
CA PRO A 101 3.04 -5.34 -9.51
C PRO A 101 3.91 -4.64 -8.47
N LEU A 102 4.87 -5.39 -7.93
CA LEU A 102 5.99 -4.81 -7.18
C LEU A 102 6.98 -4.23 -8.19
N ALA A 103 6.81 -2.98 -8.55
CA ALA A 103 7.62 -2.32 -9.56
C ALA A 103 8.77 -1.52 -8.96
N GLU A 104 9.90 -1.46 -9.68
CA GLU A 104 11.01 -0.59 -9.37
C GLU A 104 10.57 0.87 -9.38
N GLY A 105 11.02 1.65 -8.38
CA GLY A 105 10.67 3.05 -8.25
C GLY A 105 11.66 3.82 -7.39
N ALA A 106 11.37 5.09 -7.13
CA ALA A 106 12.16 5.93 -6.22
C ALA A 106 11.91 5.60 -4.74
N PHE A 107 11.32 4.47 -4.43
CA PHE A 107 10.96 4.01 -3.11
C PHE A 107 11.39 2.56 -2.89
N LYS A 108 11.63 2.18 -1.64
CA LYS A 108 11.96 0.80 -1.27
C LYS A 108 10.69 -0.03 -1.05
N ILE A 109 10.76 -1.32 -1.36
CA ILE A 109 9.64 -2.25 -1.20
C ILE A 109 10.01 -3.40 -0.27
N LEU A 110 9.14 -3.67 0.71
CA LEU A 110 9.13 -4.90 1.51
C LEU A 110 7.78 -5.59 1.29
N SER A 111 7.79 -6.79 0.73
CA SER A 111 6.57 -7.56 0.47
C SER A 111 6.58 -8.86 1.26
N PHE A 112 5.55 -9.05 2.08
CA PHE A 112 5.28 -10.35 2.71
C PHE A 112 4.33 -11.15 1.83
N ARG A 113 4.64 -12.44 1.64
CA ARG A 113 3.85 -13.33 0.78
C ARG A 113 3.29 -14.49 1.59
N SER A 114 2.01 -14.76 1.40
CA SER A 114 1.38 -15.96 1.93
C SER A 114 1.72 -17.20 1.09
N THR A 115 1.49 -18.37 1.65
CA THR A 115 1.50 -19.65 0.91
C THR A 115 0.06 -20.16 0.67
N ASP A 116 -0.92 -19.26 0.74
CA ASP A 116 -2.33 -19.59 0.56
C ASP A 116 -2.63 -20.01 -0.89
N PRO A 117 -3.11 -21.24 -1.12
CA PRO A 117 -3.39 -21.71 -2.48
C PRO A 117 -4.59 -21.02 -3.13
N HIS A 118 -5.46 -20.38 -2.35
CA HIS A 118 -6.66 -19.71 -2.84
C HIS A 118 -6.44 -18.22 -3.20
N PHE A 119 -5.38 -17.61 -2.63
CA PHE A 119 -5.04 -16.21 -2.84
C PHE A 119 -3.68 -16.08 -3.53
N LYS A 120 -3.65 -16.39 -4.81
CA LYS A 120 -2.42 -16.27 -5.61
C LYS A 120 -2.31 -14.91 -6.24
N PRO A 121 -1.11 -14.31 -6.30
CA PRO A 121 -0.89 -13.11 -7.07
C PRO A 121 -1.11 -13.38 -8.56
N ASP A 122 -1.57 -12.38 -9.28
CA ASP A 122 -1.61 -12.44 -10.74
C ASP A 122 -0.19 -12.59 -11.32
N PRO A 123 -0.04 -13.20 -12.49
CA PRO A 123 1.26 -13.29 -13.15
C PRO A 123 1.92 -11.91 -13.28
N GLY A 124 3.19 -11.81 -12.90
CA GLY A 124 3.97 -10.56 -12.97
C GLY A 124 3.79 -9.62 -11.77
N VAL A 125 2.96 -9.94 -10.78
CA VAL A 125 2.83 -9.12 -9.55
C VAL A 125 4.07 -9.21 -8.70
N VAL A 126 4.65 -10.39 -8.57
CA VAL A 126 5.93 -10.60 -7.86
C VAL A 126 7.00 -10.83 -8.91
N PRO A 127 8.00 -9.95 -9.03
CA PRO A 127 9.11 -10.16 -9.94
C PRO A 127 9.95 -11.39 -9.56
N SER A 128 10.77 -11.85 -10.47
CA SER A 128 11.75 -12.90 -10.18
C SER A 128 12.76 -12.46 -9.11
N ASP A 129 13.42 -13.41 -8.48
CA ASP A 129 14.45 -13.14 -7.45
C ASP A 129 15.58 -12.24 -8.00
N GLU A 130 15.92 -12.36 -9.28
CA GLU A 130 16.92 -11.54 -9.92
C GLU A 130 16.43 -10.09 -10.08
N GLU A 131 15.22 -9.89 -10.56
CA GLU A 131 14.59 -8.58 -10.71
C GLU A 131 14.41 -7.91 -9.35
N CYS A 132 13.95 -8.66 -8.33
CA CYS A 132 13.85 -8.17 -6.97
C CYS A 132 15.20 -7.67 -6.42
N ARG A 133 16.28 -8.43 -6.64
CA ARG A 133 17.63 -8.00 -6.20
C ARG A 133 18.09 -6.73 -6.92
N LYS A 134 17.86 -6.63 -8.23
CA LYS A 134 18.24 -5.43 -9.02
C LYS A 134 17.46 -4.20 -8.57
N ALA A 135 16.17 -4.35 -8.31
CA ALA A 135 15.26 -3.27 -7.92
C ALA A 135 15.31 -2.95 -6.41
N GLY A 136 16.07 -3.67 -5.60
CA GLY A 136 16.07 -3.49 -4.14
C GLY A 136 14.76 -3.86 -3.46
N ILE A 137 13.97 -4.73 -4.08
CA ILE A 137 12.72 -5.26 -3.54
C ILE A 137 13.01 -6.42 -2.61
N LYS A 138 12.56 -6.34 -1.37
CA LYS A 138 12.65 -7.44 -0.41
C LYS A 138 11.36 -8.21 -0.36
N VAL A 139 11.41 -9.49 -0.69
CA VAL A 139 10.27 -10.42 -0.59
C VAL A 139 10.49 -11.40 0.55
N VAL A 140 9.51 -11.53 1.44
CA VAL A 140 9.52 -12.45 2.58
C VAL A 140 8.36 -13.42 2.43
N THR A 141 8.64 -14.65 2.03
CA THR A 141 7.62 -15.71 1.97
C THR A 141 7.38 -16.26 3.35
N THR A 142 6.12 -16.41 3.72
CA THR A 142 5.68 -16.94 5.01
C THR A 142 4.91 -18.25 4.82
N ARG A 143 4.77 -19.03 5.89
CA ARG A 143 3.94 -20.25 5.90
C ARG A 143 2.46 -19.99 6.21
N TYR A 144 2.08 -18.73 6.35
CA TYR A 144 0.75 -18.34 6.80
C TYR A 144 -0.20 -18.11 5.63
N GLN A 145 -1.51 -18.13 5.93
CA GLN A 145 -2.55 -17.88 4.95
C GLN A 145 -2.67 -16.38 4.66
N HIS A 146 -3.32 -16.04 3.56
CA HIS A 146 -3.60 -14.65 3.17
C HIS A 146 -4.30 -13.85 4.28
N THR A 147 -5.35 -14.42 4.85
CA THR A 147 -6.15 -13.80 5.91
C THR A 147 -5.42 -13.63 7.23
N ASP A 148 -4.39 -14.44 7.49
CA ASP A 148 -3.56 -14.32 8.70
C ASP A 148 -2.70 -13.04 8.70
N MET A 149 -2.45 -12.45 7.53
CA MET A 149 -1.68 -11.21 7.42
C MET A 149 -2.47 -9.96 7.83
N SER A 150 -3.73 -10.14 8.24
CA SER A 150 -4.55 -9.11 8.88
C SER A 150 -4.25 -8.98 10.38
N ASP A 151 -4.89 -8.02 11.06
CA ASP A 151 -4.78 -7.85 12.52
C ASP A 151 -5.27 -9.09 13.32
N ARG A 152 -5.98 -10.01 12.67
CA ARG A 152 -6.48 -11.26 13.26
C ARG A 152 -5.49 -12.41 13.19
N GLY A 153 -4.34 -12.21 12.56
CA GLY A 153 -3.32 -13.25 12.42
C GLY A 153 -2.67 -13.64 13.74
N PRO A 154 -1.98 -14.80 13.74
CA PRO A 154 -1.32 -15.32 14.95
C PRO A 154 -0.17 -14.42 15.40
N GLU A 155 0.09 -14.39 16.70
CA GLU A 155 1.12 -13.54 17.29
C GLU A 155 2.52 -13.80 16.72
N SER A 156 2.84 -15.05 16.42
CA SER A 156 4.12 -15.43 15.80
C SER A 156 4.35 -14.77 14.44
N LEU A 157 3.29 -14.58 13.65
CA LEU A 157 3.37 -13.86 12.37
C LEU A 157 3.57 -12.35 12.63
N LYS A 158 2.84 -11.77 13.58
CA LYS A 158 2.97 -10.36 13.94
C LYS A 158 4.40 -10.03 14.36
N VAL A 159 4.97 -10.83 15.24
CA VAL A 159 6.37 -10.70 15.68
C VAL A 159 7.34 -10.80 14.49
N SER A 160 7.10 -11.74 13.57
CA SER A 160 7.94 -11.89 12.38
C SER A 160 7.86 -10.65 11.47
N ILE A 161 6.65 -10.14 11.23
CA ILE A 161 6.42 -8.91 10.46
C ILE A 161 7.10 -7.73 11.15
N GLU A 162 6.93 -7.56 12.45
CA GLU A 162 7.53 -6.46 13.22
C GLU A 162 9.05 -6.47 13.20
N ASN A 163 9.67 -7.65 13.26
CA ASN A 163 11.11 -7.80 13.17
C ASN A 163 11.65 -7.37 11.79
N GLU A 164 11.00 -7.80 10.72
CA GLU A 164 11.41 -7.43 9.36
C GLU A 164 11.12 -5.96 9.05
N LEU A 165 9.98 -5.43 9.52
CA LEU A 165 9.65 -4.00 9.44
C LEU A 165 10.69 -3.14 10.18
N SER A 166 11.09 -3.55 11.39
CA SER A 166 12.09 -2.80 12.17
C SER A 166 13.39 -2.63 11.42
N LYS A 167 13.89 -3.70 10.78
CA LYS A 167 15.09 -3.67 9.94
C LYS A 167 14.88 -2.79 8.70
N PHE A 168 13.74 -2.94 8.04
CA PHE A 168 13.40 -2.22 6.82
C PHE A 168 13.24 -0.72 7.04
N LEU A 169 12.63 -0.31 8.16
CA LEU A 169 12.41 1.09 8.48
C LEU A 169 13.72 1.83 8.81
N THR A 170 14.71 1.14 9.39
CA THR A 170 16.03 1.71 9.71
C THR A 170 17.02 1.63 8.55
N ASP A 171 16.70 0.91 7.49
CA ASP A 171 17.54 0.84 6.30
C ASP A 171 17.42 2.11 5.45
N ASP A 172 18.38 3.03 5.63
CA ASP A 172 18.51 4.27 4.85
C ASP A 172 19.52 4.15 3.70
N SER A 173 19.93 2.92 3.32
CA SER A 173 20.79 2.71 2.15
C SER A 173 20.17 3.35 0.91
N ALA A 174 20.98 4.10 0.18
CA ALA A 174 20.62 5.18 -0.72
C ALA A 174 19.51 4.86 -1.74
N LEU A 175 18.33 5.43 -1.52
CA LEU A 175 17.50 5.91 -2.62
C LEU A 175 18.14 7.20 -3.14
N ALA A 176 18.14 7.40 -4.46
CA ALA A 176 18.61 8.66 -5.03
C ALA A 176 17.88 9.83 -4.33
N PRO A 177 18.60 10.89 -3.94
CA PRO A 177 17.98 12.02 -3.25
C PRO A 177 16.92 12.66 -4.16
N VAL A 178 15.67 12.55 -3.76
CA VAL A 178 14.57 13.29 -4.39
C VAL A 178 14.52 14.67 -3.72
N ASN A 179 14.61 15.73 -4.52
CA ASN A 179 14.45 17.08 -3.99
C ASN A 179 12.97 17.30 -3.62
N THR A 180 12.65 17.07 -2.37
CA THR A 180 11.29 17.13 -1.84
C THR A 180 10.76 18.55 -1.65
N ASP A 181 11.63 19.58 -1.65
CA ASP A 181 11.23 20.97 -1.43
C ASP A 181 10.36 21.55 -2.57
N LYS A 182 10.45 20.92 -3.74
CA LYS A 182 9.69 21.31 -4.95
C LYS A 182 8.48 20.42 -5.23
N ILE A 183 8.19 19.44 -4.38
CA ILE A 183 7.07 18.53 -4.58
C ILE A 183 5.79 19.23 -4.10
N GLU A 184 4.93 19.56 -5.03
CA GLU A 184 3.55 19.94 -4.71
C GLU A 184 2.74 18.68 -4.42
N ILE A 185 2.01 18.68 -3.32
CA ILE A 185 1.05 17.61 -3.04
C ILE A 185 -0.11 17.79 -4.02
N PRO A 186 -0.39 16.80 -4.87
CA PRO A 186 -1.51 16.91 -5.79
C PRO A 186 -2.81 17.14 -5.00
N LYS A 187 -3.59 18.12 -5.43
CA LYS A 187 -4.90 18.32 -4.81
C LYS A 187 -5.76 17.07 -5.01
N PRO A 188 -6.50 16.63 -3.99
CA PRO A 188 -7.43 15.53 -4.16
C PRO A 188 -8.39 15.87 -5.29
N PRO A 189 -8.74 14.89 -6.16
CA PRO A 189 -9.82 15.09 -7.11
C PRO A 189 -11.05 15.50 -6.32
N GLY A 190 -11.83 16.44 -6.86
CA GLY A 190 -13.10 16.83 -6.23
C GLY A 190 -13.96 15.60 -5.90
N PRO A 191 -14.94 15.73 -5.00
CA PRO A 191 -15.72 14.59 -4.54
C PRO A 191 -16.27 13.82 -5.73
N VAL A 192 -15.79 12.60 -5.92
CA VAL A 192 -16.34 11.68 -6.92
C VAL A 192 -17.79 11.43 -6.51
N ALA A 193 -18.73 11.84 -7.37
CA ALA A 193 -20.14 11.60 -7.13
C ALA A 193 -20.34 10.10 -6.88
N ARG A 194 -20.77 9.73 -5.68
CA ARG A 194 -21.11 8.36 -5.36
C ARG A 194 -22.25 7.95 -6.27
N VAL A 195 -22.00 6.99 -7.14
CA VAL A 195 -23.06 6.38 -7.96
C VAL A 195 -24.02 5.71 -6.96
N ALA A 196 -25.22 6.27 -6.83
CA ALA A 196 -26.24 5.67 -6.00
C ALA A 196 -26.50 4.22 -6.48
N PRO A 197 -26.68 3.25 -5.58
CA PRO A 197 -27.02 1.90 -5.98
C PRO A 197 -28.32 1.96 -6.81
N ARG A 198 -28.31 1.35 -8.00
CA ARG A 198 -29.53 1.21 -8.80
C ARG A 198 -30.55 0.47 -7.94
N ALA A 199 -31.72 1.09 -7.73
CA ALA A 199 -32.84 0.41 -7.15
C ALA A 199 -33.14 -0.84 -7.99
N SER A 200 -33.05 -2.00 -7.34
CA SER A 200 -33.50 -3.26 -7.93
C SER A 200 -35.04 -3.21 -8.01
N ASN A 201 -35.54 -3.16 -9.25
CA ASN A 201 -36.97 -3.47 -9.51
C ASN A 201 -37.18 -4.97 -9.35
#